data_2d47f8be14171d5a1be2307afd93af96
#
_entry.id   2d47f8be14171d5a1be2307afd93af96
#
_cell.length_a   1.000
_cell.length_b   1.000
_cell.length_c   1.000
_cell.angle_alpha   90.00
_cell.angle_beta   90.00
_cell.angle_gamma   90.00
#
_symmetry.space_group_name_H-M   'P 1'
#
loop_
_entity.id
_entity.type
_entity.pdbx_description
1 polymer ?
#
loop_
_entity_poly.entity_id
_entity_poly.type
_entity_poly.pdbx_seq_one_letter_code
_entity_poly.pdbx_strand_id
1 'polypeptide(L)'
;MKFAIFGNTYQAKKSSHAVTLFKLLKKQGAEIGMCREFYQFLVSENMDIKADQLFDGDDFTADMVISIGGDGTFLKAARRVGRKGIPILGINTGRLGFLADISPEEMEETFDEIQNGRYSVEERSVLQLICNDKHLQDSPYALNEIAILKRDSSSMISIRTAINGAYLNTYQADGLVIATPTGSTAYSLSVGGPIIVPHSNTCLLYTSDAADDLTRV
;
A
#
# COMPACT_ATOMS: atom_id res chain seq x y z
N MET A 1 6.99 -1.38 22.50
CA MET A 1 6.20 -0.97 21.31
C MET A 1 5.38 -2.15 20.83
N LYS A 2 4.22 -1.86 20.27
CA LYS A 2 3.33 -2.84 19.64
C LYS A 2 3.40 -2.69 18.11
N PHE A 3 3.69 -3.78 17.42
CA PHE A 3 3.76 -3.81 15.95
C PHE A 3 2.62 -4.65 15.37
N ALA A 4 2.05 -4.17 14.25
CA ALA A 4 1.13 -4.96 13.43
C ALA A 4 1.83 -5.35 12.11
N ILE A 5 1.94 -6.66 11.84
CA ILE A 5 2.76 -7.16 10.73
C ILE A 5 1.88 -7.69 9.60
N PHE A 6 2.14 -7.17 8.40
CA PHE A 6 1.62 -7.64 7.13
C PHE A 6 2.75 -8.21 6.28
N GLY A 7 2.50 -9.27 5.55
CA GLY A 7 3.53 -9.87 4.71
C GLY A 7 3.00 -10.42 3.39
N ASN A 8 3.93 -10.69 2.48
CA ASN A 8 3.64 -11.31 1.20
C ASN A 8 3.50 -12.84 1.35
N THR A 9 2.41 -13.40 0.84
CA THR A 9 2.10 -14.83 0.90
C THR A 9 2.50 -15.61 -0.36
N TYR A 10 3.12 -14.95 -1.35
CA TYR A 10 3.44 -15.57 -2.65
C TYR A 10 4.90 -16.01 -2.82
N GLN A 11 5.79 -15.72 -1.87
CA GLN A 11 7.23 -15.95 -2.00
C GLN A 11 7.83 -16.67 -0.80
N ALA A 12 7.60 -17.99 -0.70
CA ALA A 12 8.12 -18.84 0.36
C ALA A 12 9.65 -18.72 0.59
N LYS A 13 10.45 -18.60 -0.48
CA LYS A 13 11.91 -18.43 -0.39
C LYS A 13 12.36 -17.18 0.38
N LYS A 14 11.50 -16.21 0.56
CA LYS A 14 11.79 -14.94 1.26
C LYS A 14 11.24 -14.90 2.69
N SER A 15 10.61 -15.97 3.14
CA SER A 15 10.05 -16.09 4.48
C SER A 15 11.12 -16.08 5.58
N SER A 16 12.39 -16.40 5.26
CA SER A 16 13.52 -16.29 6.19
C SER A 16 13.69 -14.90 6.78
N HIS A 17 13.41 -13.84 6.01
CA HIS A 17 13.48 -12.45 6.50
C HIS A 17 12.42 -12.17 7.57
N ALA A 18 11.23 -12.80 7.46
CA ALA A 18 10.20 -12.73 8.49
C ALA A 18 10.71 -13.33 9.81
N VAL A 19 11.36 -14.50 9.76
CA VAL A 19 11.94 -15.14 10.97
C VAL A 19 12.99 -14.25 11.61
N THR A 20 13.85 -13.61 10.81
CA THR A 20 14.88 -12.68 11.33
C THR A 20 14.20 -11.48 12.01
N LEU A 21 13.19 -10.87 11.39
CA LEU A 21 12.42 -9.79 11.99
C LEU A 21 11.78 -10.23 13.32
N PHE A 22 11.15 -11.40 13.35
CA PHE A 22 10.51 -11.90 14.58
C PHE A 22 11.50 -12.07 15.72
N LYS A 23 12.67 -12.66 15.45
CA LYS A 23 13.72 -12.80 16.45
C LYS A 23 14.18 -11.45 16.98
N LEU A 24 14.34 -10.47 16.10
CA LEU A 24 14.74 -9.12 16.46
C LEU A 24 13.69 -8.44 17.36
N LEU A 25 12.42 -8.44 16.95
CA LEU A 25 11.34 -7.84 17.71
C LEU A 25 11.14 -8.51 19.08
N LYS A 26 11.25 -9.83 19.16
CA LYS A 26 11.18 -10.55 20.43
C LYS A 26 12.37 -10.24 21.34
N LYS A 27 13.59 -10.14 20.82
CA LYS A 27 14.78 -9.69 21.57
C LYS A 27 14.56 -8.30 22.18
N GLN A 28 13.83 -7.45 21.51
CA GLN A 28 13.51 -6.10 21.95
C GLN A 28 12.26 -6.02 22.86
N GLY A 29 11.63 -7.15 23.20
CA GLY A 29 10.44 -7.18 24.05
C GLY A 29 9.20 -6.56 23.41
N ALA A 30 9.11 -6.52 22.09
CA ALA A 30 7.97 -5.95 21.36
C ALA A 30 6.74 -6.88 21.43
N GLU A 31 5.54 -6.28 21.49
CA GLU A 31 4.27 -6.97 21.27
C GLU A 31 4.01 -7.11 19.77
N ILE A 32 3.71 -8.31 19.31
CA ILE A 32 3.57 -8.63 17.88
C ILE A 32 2.14 -9.05 17.57
N GLY A 33 1.40 -8.15 16.91
CA GLY A 33 0.18 -8.49 16.20
C GLY A 33 0.50 -8.92 14.77
N MET A 34 -0.21 -9.90 14.22
CA MET A 34 -0.02 -10.35 12.86
C MET A 34 -1.32 -10.53 12.10
N CYS A 35 -1.34 -10.12 10.83
CA CYS A 35 -2.42 -10.47 9.92
C CYS A 35 -2.52 -12.01 9.81
N ARG A 36 -3.72 -12.56 10.07
CA ARG A 36 -3.95 -14.01 10.09
C ARG A 36 -3.53 -14.71 8.81
N GLU A 37 -3.81 -14.13 7.66
CA GLU A 37 -3.44 -14.67 6.34
C GLU A 37 -1.92 -14.90 6.25
N PHE A 38 -1.14 -13.91 6.68
CA PHE A 38 0.32 -14.01 6.67
C PHE A 38 0.84 -15.00 7.71
N TYR A 39 0.26 -15.01 8.90
CA TYR A 39 0.62 -16.00 9.94
C TYR A 39 0.38 -17.43 9.47
N GLN A 40 -0.79 -17.73 8.90
CA GLN A 40 -1.12 -19.04 8.35
C GLN A 40 -0.16 -19.46 7.25
N PHE A 41 0.21 -18.55 6.37
CA PHE A 41 1.23 -18.79 5.35
C PHE A 41 2.56 -19.19 5.97
N LEU A 42 3.07 -18.45 6.95
CA LEU A 42 4.35 -18.75 7.60
C LEU A 42 4.33 -20.10 8.34
N VAL A 43 3.21 -20.43 8.98
CA VAL A 43 3.01 -21.75 9.62
C VAL A 43 3.01 -22.88 8.58
N SER A 44 2.36 -22.68 7.41
CA SER A 44 2.35 -23.66 6.33
C SER A 44 3.74 -23.90 5.72
N GLU A 45 4.63 -22.91 5.82
CA GLU A 45 6.05 -23.01 5.43
C GLU A 45 6.95 -23.57 6.55
N ASN A 46 6.37 -24.15 7.63
CA ASN A 46 7.06 -24.70 8.79
C ASN A 46 7.97 -23.68 9.51
N MET A 47 7.59 -22.39 9.51
CA MET A 47 8.32 -21.37 10.26
C MET A 47 7.89 -21.37 11.72
N ASP A 48 8.86 -21.45 12.64
CA ASP A 48 8.60 -21.34 14.10
C ASP A 48 8.43 -19.87 14.49
N ILE A 49 7.20 -19.39 14.38
CA ILE A 49 6.80 -18.00 14.67
C ILE A 49 5.66 -17.99 15.67
N LYS A 50 5.77 -17.11 16.69
CA LYS A 50 4.72 -16.86 17.67
C LYS A 50 4.34 -15.40 17.65
N ALA A 51 3.13 -15.10 17.18
CA ALA A 51 2.50 -13.80 17.35
C ALA A 51 1.76 -13.75 18.70
N ASP A 52 1.75 -12.58 19.34
CA ASP A 52 1.00 -12.35 20.58
C ASP A 52 -0.49 -12.17 20.31
N GLN A 53 -0.81 -11.63 19.14
CA GLN A 53 -2.19 -11.43 18.67
C GLN A 53 -2.32 -11.70 17.18
N LEU A 54 -3.42 -12.32 16.76
CA LEU A 54 -3.80 -12.41 15.35
C LEU A 54 -5.01 -11.51 15.10
N PHE A 55 -4.99 -10.82 13.95
CA PHE A 55 -6.10 -9.97 13.54
C PHE A 55 -6.54 -10.27 12.10
N ASP A 56 -7.83 -10.06 11.86
CA ASP A 56 -8.46 -10.11 10.55
C ASP A 56 -8.99 -8.71 10.21
N GLY A 57 -9.08 -8.40 8.92
CA GLY A 57 -9.62 -7.11 8.50
C GLY A 57 -8.81 -5.93 9.02
N ASP A 58 -9.53 -4.86 9.36
CA ASP A 58 -8.97 -3.57 9.76
C ASP A 58 -9.03 -3.35 11.28
N ASP A 59 -9.51 -4.33 12.05
CA ASP A 59 -9.63 -4.24 13.49
C ASP A 59 -8.32 -4.65 14.18
N PHE A 60 -7.36 -3.75 14.16
CA PHE A 60 -6.10 -3.86 14.88
C PHE A 60 -5.63 -2.51 15.42
N THR A 61 -4.81 -2.55 16.48
CA THR A 61 -4.12 -1.40 17.05
C THR A 61 -2.62 -1.69 17.10
N ALA A 62 -1.81 -0.70 16.82
CA ALA A 62 -0.35 -0.79 16.90
C ALA A 62 0.26 0.61 17.03
N ASP A 63 1.50 0.67 17.54
CA ASP A 63 2.30 1.89 17.51
C ASP A 63 2.89 2.10 16.10
N MET A 64 3.17 1.00 15.41
CA MET A 64 3.70 0.99 14.04
C MET A 64 3.25 -0.27 13.29
N VAL A 65 3.01 -0.13 11.99
CA VAL A 65 2.76 -1.24 11.07
C VAL A 65 4.07 -1.60 10.36
N ILE A 66 4.35 -2.89 10.23
CA ILE A 66 5.45 -3.41 9.43
C ILE A 66 4.89 -4.14 8.21
N SER A 67 5.33 -3.75 7.03
CA SER A 67 5.02 -4.41 5.76
C SER A 67 6.26 -5.16 5.27
N ILE A 68 6.21 -6.51 5.20
CA ILE A 68 7.30 -7.33 4.66
C ILE A 68 6.95 -7.80 3.26
N GLY A 69 7.63 -7.27 2.26
CA GLY A 69 7.35 -7.58 0.86
C GLY A 69 7.85 -6.51 -0.08
N GLY A 70 7.12 -6.28 -1.16
CA GLY A 70 7.33 -5.14 -2.05
C GLY A 70 6.21 -4.12 -1.90
N ASP A 71 6.16 -3.14 -2.81
CA ASP A 71 5.16 -2.06 -2.81
C ASP A 71 3.71 -2.56 -2.75
N GLY A 72 3.39 -3.67 -3.41
CA GLY A 72 2.04 -4.25 -3.33
C GLY A 72 1.63 -4.70 -1.93
N THR A 73 2.58 -5.19 -1.10
CA THR A 73 2.32 -5.54 0.31
C THR A 73 2.16 -4.28 1.14
N PHE A 74 2.98 -3.25 0.87
CA PHE A 74 2.88 -1.95 1.52
C PHE A 74 1.53 -1.29 1.25
N LEU A 75 1.05 -1.31 0.00
CA LEU A 75 -0.27 -0.78 -0.39
C LEU A 75 -1.41 -1.51 0.32
N LYS A 76 -1.33 -2.84 0.46
CA LYS A 76 -2.30 -3.62 1.26
C LYS A 76 -2.30 -3.18 2.73
N ALA A 77 -1.13 -2.99 3.33
CA ALA A 77 -1.01 -2.51 4.71
C ALA A 77 -1.56 -1.08 4.85
N ALA A 78 -1.21 -0.17 3.95
CA ALA A 78 -1.68 1.21 3.94
C ALA A 78 -3.22 1.29 3.84
N ARG A 79 -3.83 0.46 2.99
CA ARG A 79 -5.28 0.35 2.87
C ARG A 79 -5.94 -0.07 4.19
N ARG A 80 -5.33 -1.01 4.94
CA ARG A 80 -5.82 -1.51 6.23
C ARG A 80 -5.59 -0.51 7.37
N VAL A 81 -4.53 0.26 7.31
CA VAL A 81 -4.30 1.40 8.22
C VAL A 81 -5.38 2.47 8.01
N GLY A 82 -5.68 2.80 6.76
CA GLY A 82 -6.74 3.75 6.43
C GLY A 82 -6.57 5.09 7.19
N ARG A 83 -7.56 5.43 8.02
CA ARG A 83 -7.57 6.69 8.81
C ARG A 83 -6.97 6.57 10.21
N LYS A 84 -6.37 5.43 10.59
CA LYS A 84 -5.84 5.23 11.95
C LYS A 84 -4.62 6.10 12.27
N GLY A 85 -3.94 6.65 11.24
CA GLY A 85 -2.74 7.46 11.44
C GLY A 85 -1.55 6.68 12.01
N ILE A 86 -1.52 5.35 11.84
CA ILE A 86 -0.44 4.49 12.31
C ILE A 86 0.70 4.54 11.28
N PRO A 87 1.95 4.87 11.67
CA PRO A 87 3.09 4.84 10.76
C PRO A 87 3.32 3.45 10.17
N ILE A 88 3.77 3.38 8.92
CA ILE A 88 4.06 2.13 8.22
C ILE A 88 5.53 2.09 7.85
N LEU A 89 6.22 1.03 8.24
CA LEU A 89 7.59 0.72 7.84
C LEU A 89 7.56 -0.37 6.76
N GLY A 90 8.19 -0.12 5.62
CA GLY A 90 8.28 -1.08 4.51
C GLY A 90 9.62 -1.78 4.48
N ILE A 91 9.63 -3.11 4.72
CA ILE A 91 10.81 -3.95 4.54
C ILE A 91 10.71 -4.63 3.18
N ASN A 92 11.62 -4.26 2.28
CA ASN A 92 11.66 -4.80 0.93
C ASN A 92 12.37 -6.15 0.89
N THR A 93 11.64 -7.20 0.55
CA THR A 93 12.22 -8.54 0.36
C THR A 93 12.35 -8.92 -1.10
N GLY A 94 12.20 -7.97 -2.04
CA GLY A 94 12.15 -8.19 -3.46
C GLY A 94 13.01 -7.24 -4.29
N ARG A 95 12.45 -6.81 -5.40
CA ARG A 95 13.02 -5.72 -6.19
C ARG A 95 12.73 -4.41 -5.49
N LEU A 96 13.70 -3.49 -5.51
CA LEU A 96 13.53 -2.14 -4.99
C LEU A 96 12.30 -1.49 -5.65
N GLY A 97 11.43 -0.94 -4.82
CA GLY A 97 10.24 -0.20 -5.22
C GLY A 97 10.32 1.26 -4.78
N PHE A 98 9.18 1.92 -4.71
CA PHE A 98 9.06 3.32 -4.31
C PHE A 98 8.52 3.51 -2.88
N LEU A 99 8.04 2.45 -2.24
CA LEU A 99 7.35 2.51 -0.94
C LEU A 99 8.06 1.70 0.14
N ALA A 100 8.51 0.49 -0.17
CA ALA A 100 9.26 -0.36 0.75
C ALA A 100 10.75 -0.21 0.45
N ASP A 101 11.46 0.54 1.25
CA ASP A 101 12.83 0.98 1.01
C ASP A 101 13.87 0.39 1.97
N ILE A 102 13.42 -0.20 3.09
CA ILE A 102 14.33 -0.87 4.04
C ILE A 102 14.70 -2.25 3.53
N SER A 103 15.99 -2.50 3.33
CA SER A 103 16.48 -3.83 2.99
C SER A 103 16.50 -4.76 4.21
N PRO A 104 16.48 -6.11 4.01
CA PRO A 104 16.58 -7.05 5.13
C PRO A 104 17.87 -6.91 5.93
N GLU A 105 18.95 -6.46 5.31
CA GLU A 105 20.27 -6.25 5.91
C GLU A 105 20.27 -5.04 6.86
N GLU A 106 19.41 -4.04 6.61
CA GLU A 106 19.29 -2.83 7.41
C GLU A 106 18.33 -2.98 8.60
N MET A 107 17.63 -4.10 8.72
CA MET A 107 16.59 -4.28 9.75
C MET A 107 17.11 -4.04 11.17
N GLU A 108 18.28 -4.60 11.54
CA GLU A 108 18.79 -4.50 12.92
C GLU A 108 19.06 -3.05 13.29
N GLU A 109 19.73 -2.30 12.43
CA GLU A 109 20.02 -0.88 12.64
C GLU A 109 18.73 -0.04 12.67
N THR A 110 17.82 -0.29 11.72
CA THR A 110 16.52 0.42 11.64
C THR A 110 15.70 0.25 12.92
N PHE A 111 15.61 -0.96 13.46
CA PHE A 111 14.84 -1.19 14.68
C PHE A 111 15.53 -0.65 15.94
N ASP A 112 16.84 -0.57 15.97
CA ASP A 112 17.57 0.11 17.03
C ASP A 112 17.31 1.64 16.98
N GLU A 113 17.28 2.25 15.78
CA GLU A 113 16.90 3.65 15.61
C GLU A 113 15.46 3.92 16.06
N ILE A 114 14.51 3.04 15.67
CA ILE A 114 13.10 3.16 16.06
C ILE A 114 12.95 3.07 17.58
N GLN A 115 13.62 2.14 18.25
CA GLN A 115 13.58 2.00 19.71
C GLN A 115 14.11 3.27 20.43
N ASN A 116 15.12 3.91 19.85
CA ASN A 116 15.71 5.13 20.40
C ASN A 116 14.93 6.41 19.99
N GLY A 117 13.80 6.28 19.29
CA GLY A 117 13.01 7.40 18.81
C GLY A 117 13.69 8.23 17.71
N ARG A 118 14.72 7.69 17.06
CA ARG A 118 15.49 8.36 16.01
C ARG A 118 14.93 8.03 14.62
N TYR A 119 13.72 8.44 14.35
CA TYR A 119 13.07 8.32 13.04
C TYR A 119 12.16 9.51 12.79
N SER A 120 11.85 9.77 11.54
CA SER A 120 10.84 10.75 11.13
C SER A 120 9.69 10.04 10.43
N VAL A 121 8.49 10.60 10.55
CA VAL A 121 7.29 10.10 9.85
C VAL A 121 6.98 11.04 8.69
N GLU A 122 6.90 10.47 7.50
CA GLU A 122 6.48 11.19 6.31
C GLU A 122 4.97 11.03 6.11
N GLU A 123 4.24 12.14 6.02
CA GLU A 123 2.81 12.13 5.73
C GLU A 123 2.56 11.99 4.22
N ARG A 124 1.64 11.10 3.87
CA ARG A 124 1.23 10.83 2.49
C ARG A 124 -0.26 11.09 2.29
N SER A 125 -0.60 11.71 1.17
CA SER A 125 -2.01 11.89 0.77
C SER A 125 -2.65 10.54 0.47
N VAL A 126 -3.90 10.36 0.89
CA VAL A 126 -4.70 9.16 0.65
C VAL A 126 -6.04 9.57 0.05
N LEU A 127 -6.47 8.89 -1.01
CA LEU A 127 -7.80 9.04 -1.58
C LEU A 127 -8.81 8.17 -0.82
N GLN A 128 -10.01 8.69 -0.61
CA GLN A 128 -11.13 7.91 -0.12
C GLN A 128 -12.21 7.79 -1.20
N LEU A 129 -12.58 6.58 -1.56
CA LEU A 129 -13.72 6.30 -2.44
C LEU A 129 -15.01 6.33 -1.63
N ILE A 130 -15.97 7.13 -2.06
CA ILE A 130 -17.34 7.12 -1.52
C ILE A 130 -18.27 6.74 -2.69
N CYS A 131 -18.92 5.59 -2.59
CA CYS A 131 -19.82 5.09 -3.63
C CYS A 131 -21.00 4.33 -3.01
N ASN A 132 -21.99 4.02 -3.83
CA ASN A 132 -23.19 3.27 -3.41
C ASN A 132 -22.97 1.74 -3.40
N ASP A 133 -21.87 1.24 -3.93
CA ASP A 133 -21.54 -0.19 -3.94
C ASP A 133 -20.94 -0.60 -2.59
N LYS A 134 -21.63 -1.49 -1.88
CA LYS A 134 -21.21 -1.98 -0.55
C LYS A 134 -19.89 -2.75 -0.60
N HIS A 135 -19.58 -3.46 -1.68
CA HIS A 135 -18.34 -4.24 -1.81
C HIS A 135 -17.09 -3.35 -1.89
N LEU A 136 -17.22 -2.10 -2.34
CA LEU A 136 -16.14 -1.11 -2.38
C LEU A 136 -16.00 -0.31 -1.08
N GLN A 137 -16.95 -0.45 -0.14
CA GLN A 137 -16.95 0.28 1.14
C GLN A 137 -16.09 -0.38 2.21
N ASP A 138 -15.77 -1.68 2.08
CA ASP A 138 -15.04 -2.43 3.12
C ASP A 138 -13.58 -1.95 3.31
N SER A 139 -13.02 -1.26 2.33
CA SER A 139 -11.68 -0.67 2.45
C SER A 139 -11.50 0.41 1.38
N PRO A 140 -12.10 1.60 1.59
CA PRO A 140 -12.28 2.62 0.55
C PRO A 140 -11.05 3.51 0.32
N TYR A 141 -9.89 3.16 0.87
CA TYR A 141 -8.69 4.01 0.84
C TYR A 141 -7.69 3.55 -0.22
N ALA A 142 -7.11 4.51 -0.94
CA ALA A 142 -6.04 4.28 -1.91
C ALA A 142 -4.87 5.25 -1.66
N LEU A 143 -3.68 4.68 -1.48
CA LEU A 143 -2.43 5.44 -1.35
C LEU A 143 -1.93 5.90 -2.72
N ASN A 144 -2.11 5.08 -3.77
CA ASN A 144 -1.68 5.42 -5.13
C ASN A 144 -2.81 6.12 -5.92
N GLU A 145 -3.81 5.37 -6.38
CA GLU A 145 -4.87 5.90 -7.24
C GLU A 145 -6.19 5.16 -7.09
N ILE A 146 -7.25 5.82 -7.57
CA ILE A 146 -8.55 5.21 -7.87
C ILE A 146 -8.72 5.26 -9.39
N ALA A 147 -8.88 4.12 -10.02
CA ALA A 147 -9.11 4.00 -11.45
C ALA A 147 -10.55 3.57 -11.74
N ILE A 148 -11.24 4.32 -12.58
CA ILE A 148 -12.56 4.00 -13.12
C ILE A 148 -12.33 3.51 -14.54
N LEU A 149 -12.54 2.23 -14.80
CA LEU A 149 -12.23 1.61 -16.08
C LEU A 149 -13.50 1.03 -16.71
N LYS A 150 -13.56 1.03 -18.04
CA LYS A 150 -14.61 0.31 -18.77
C LYS A 150 -14.51 -1.19 -18.50
N ARG A 151 -15.63 -1.88 -18.55
CA ARG A 151 -15.69 -3.34 -18.46
C ARG A 151 -16.32 -3.89 -19.72
N ASP A 152 -15.61 -4.81 -20.38
CA ASP A 152 -16.10 -5.64 -21.48
C ASP A 152 -16.78 -4.87 -22.64
N SER A 153 -16.42 -3.59 -22.86
CA SER A 153 -16.96 -2.73 -23.91
C SER A 153 -15.90 -2.38 -24.94
N SER A 154 -16.24 -2.50 -26.23
CA SER A 154 -15.42 -2.01 -27.33
C SER A 154 -15.47 -0.48 -27.49
N SER A 155 -16.48 0.17 -26.91
CA SER A 155 -16.64 1.62 -26.95
C SER A 155 -16.07 2.32 -25.73
N MET A 156 -15.70 3.58 -25.87
CA MET A 156 -15.36 4.47 -24.76
C MET A 156 -16.55 4.65 -23.82
N ILE A 157 -16.26 4.87 -22.55
CA ILE A 157 -17.26 5.26 -21.55
C ILE A 157 -17.29 6.78 -21.39
N SER A 158 -18.45 7.31 -21.00
CA SER A 158 -18.66 8.73 -20.74
C SER A 158 -18.66 8.99 -19.24
N ILE A 159 -17.68 9.77 -18.76
CA ILE A 159 -17.49 10.05 -17.33
C ILE A 159 -17.67 11.54 -17.10
N ARG A 160 -18.83 11.92 -16.56
CA ARG A 160 -19.08 13.30 -16.15
C ARG A 160 -18.41 13.59 -14.81
N THR A 161 -17.53 14.58 -14.80
CA THR A 161 -16.70 14.93 -13.64
C THR A 161 -17.04 16.31 -13.11
N ALA A 162 -17.07 16.45 -11.79
CA ALA A 162 -17.20 17.69 -11.07
C ALA A 162 -16.18 17.77 -9.94
N ILE A 163 -15.69 18.96 -9.60
CA ILE A 163 -14.82 19.23 -8.47
C ILE A 163 -15.54 20.23 -7.55
N ASN A 164 -15.69 19.88 -6.28
CA ASN A 164 -16.38 20.69 -5.27
C ASN A 164 -17.80 21.12 -5.73
N GLY A 165 -18.50 20.23 -6.45
CA GLY A 165 -19.84 20.49 -6.99
C GLY A 165 -19.87 21.27 -8.32
N ALA A 166 -18.77 21.89 -8.74
CA ALA A 166 -18.67 22.57 -10.03
C ALA A 166 -18.32 21.60 -11.16
N TYR A 167 -19.05 21.65 -12.28
CA TYR A 167 -18.76 20.84 -13.45
C TYR A 167 -17.36 21.14 -13.98
N LEU A 168 -16.55 20.10 -14.16
CA LEU A 168 -15.22 20.19 -14.77
C LEU A 168 -15.26 19.84 -16.25
N ASN A 169 -15.60 18.59 -16.57
CA ASN A 169 -15.62 18.07 -17.94
C ASN A 169 -16.42 16.76 -18.01
N THR A 170 -16.74 16.35 -19.24
CA THR A 170 -17.22 15.00 -19.54
C THR A 170 -16.18 14.30 -20.41
N TYR A 171 -15.47 13.32 -19.82
CA TYR A 171 -14.44 12.56 -20.51
C TYR A 171 -15.05 11.41 -21.31
N GLN A 172 -14.61 11.27 -22.57
CA GLN A 172 -14.87 10.10 -23.41
C GLN A 172 -13.55 9.32 -23.49
N ALA A 173 -13.45 8.21 -22.78
CA ALA A 173 -12.19 7.47 -22.63
C ALA A 173 -12.45 6.01 -22.25
N ASP A 174 -11.43 5.20 -22.24
CA ASP A 174 -11.48 3.84 -21.70
C ASP A 174 -11.51 3.82 -20.17
N GLY A 175 -11.05 4.89 -19.56
CA GLY A 175 -11.10 5.08 -18.12
C GLY A 175 -10.64 6.45 -17.66
N LEU A 176 -10.73 6.66 -16.34
CA LEU A 176 -10.28 7.84 -15.64
C LEU A 176 -9.48 7.43 -14.41
N VAL A 177 -8.29 8.01 -14.25
CA VAL A 177 -7.38 7.74 -13.13
C VAL A 177 -7.29 8.99 -12.27
N ILE A 178 -7.58 8.85 -11.00
CA ILE A 178 -7.38 9.88 -9.97
C ILE A 178 -6.23 9.40 -9.10
N ALA A 179 -5.08 10.07 -9.14
CA ALA A 179 -3.88 9.64 -8.44
C ALA A 179 -3.40 10.67 -7.41
N THR A 180 -2.87 10.15 -6.30
CA THR A 180 -2.11 10.94 -5.33
C THR A 180 -0.70 11.24 -5.89
N PRO A 181 0.09 12.12 -5.26
CA PRO A 181 1.51 12.28 -5.61
C PRO A 181 2.30 10.97 -5.50
N THR A 182 2.02 10.14 -4.47
CA THR A 182 2.61 8.81 -4.33
C THR A 182 2.29 7.91 -5.52
N GLY A 183 1.04 7.94 -6.00
CA GLY A 183 0.58 7.19 -7.18
C GLY A 183 1.08 7.73 -8.52
N SER A 184 1.76 8.88 -8.54
CA SER A 184 2.30 9.45 -9.79
C SER A 184 3.30 8.53 -10.50
N THR A 185 3.96 7.64 -9.77
CA THR A 185 4.91 6.63 -10.31
C THR A 185 4.26 5.27 -10.57
N ALA A 186 2.94 5.12 -10.33
CA ALA A 186 2.19 3.88 -10.55
C ALA A 186 1.38 3.93 -11.86
N TYR A 187 0.09 3.62 -11.84
CA TYR A 187 -0.74 3.57 -13.05
C TYR A 187 -0.86 4.93 -13.75
N SER A 188 -0.84 6.04 -12.97
CA SER A 188 -0.80 7.39 -13.54
C SER A 188 0.38 7.60 -14.50
N LEU A 189 1.58 7.13 -14.14
CA LEU A 189 2.75 7.16 -15.04
C LEU A 189 2.52 6.33 -16.29
N SER A 190 1.82 5.20 -16.15
CA SER A 190 1.49 4.30 -17.26
C SER A 190 0.58 4.95 -18.31
N VAL A 191 -0.26 5.88 -17.94
CA VAL A 191 -1.14 6.63 -18.86
C VAL A 191 -0.57 8.01 -19.24
N GLY A 192 0.73 8.23 -19.08
CA GLY A 192 1.41 9.47 -19.51
C GLY A 192 1.44 10.59 -18.48
N GLY A 193 1.03 10.33 -17.23
CA GLY A 193 1.09 11.33 -16.15
C GLY A 193 2.53 11.71 -15.75
N PRO A 194 2.76 12.91 -15.19
CA PRO A 194 4.05 13.32 -14.69
C PRO A 194 4.38 12.66 -13.36
N ILE A 195 5.67 12.52 -13.06
CA ILE A 195 6.15 12.17 -11.73
C ILE A 195 6.07 13.42 -10.83
N ILE A 196 5.44 13.26 -9.67
CA ILE A 196 5.26 14.35 -8.69
C ILE A 196 5.95 13.96 -7.38
N VAL A 197 6.53 14.98 -6.73
CA VAL A 197 7.12 14.80 -5.39
C VAL A 197 6.05 14.36 -4.40
N PRO A 198 6.31 13.32 -3.58
CA PRO A 198 5.31 12.74 -2.68
C PRO A 198 4.63 13.71 -1.71
N HIS A 199 5.33 14.76 -1.28
CA HIS A 199 4.79 15.78 -0.36
C HIS A 199 3.95 16.87 -1.05
N SER A 200 3.77 16.79 -2.37
CA SER A 200 2.96 17.78 -3.09
C SER A 200 1.50 17.71 -2.62
N ASN A 201 0.89 18.86 -2.40
CA ASN A 201 -0.54 18.96 -2.06
C ASN A 201 -1.40 19.05 -3.33
N THR A 202 -1.25 18.06 -4.22
CA THR A 202 -1.94 17.98 -5.50
C THR A 202 -2.50 16.58 -5.72
N CYS A 203 -3.44 16.44 -6.66
CA CYS A 203 -3.84 15.15 -7.22
C CYS A 203 -3.79 15.24 -8.73
N LEU A 204 -3.55 14.10 -9.36
CA LEU A 204 -3.53 13.96 -10.80
C LEU A 204 -4.88 13.41 -11.29
N LEU A 205 -5.36 13.90 -12.41
CA LEU A 205 -6.53 13.40 -13.11
C LEU A 205 -6.16 13.13 -14.56
N TYR A 206 -6.19 11.85 -14.97
CA TYR A 206 -5.82 11.40 -16.30
C TYR A 206 -6.87 10.49 -16.90
N THR A 207 -7.08 10.61 -18.22
CA THR A 207 -7.82 9.60 -18.97
C THR A 207 -6.92 8.42 -19.30
N SER A 208 -7.47 7.21 -19.27
CA SER A 208 -6.84 6.00 -19.79
C SER A 208 -7.46 5.70 -21.16
N ASP A 209 -6.61 5.50 -22.18
CA ASP A 209 -7.03 5.09 -23.51
C ASP A 209 -6.25 3.84 -23.92
N ALA A 210 -6.93 2.83 -24.46
CA ALA A 210 -6.31 1.60 -24.96
C ALA A 210 -5.32 1.85 -26.11
N ALA A 211 -5.45 2.96 -26.85
CA ALA A 211 -4.50 3.35 -27.88
C ALA A 211 -3.13 3.75 -27.33
N ASP A 212 -3.06 4.24 -26.08
CA ASP A 212 -1.81 4.65 -25.44
C ASP A 212 -0.95 3.44 -25.03
N ASP A 213 -1.57 2.29 -24.76
CA ASP A 213 -0.86 1.05 -24.42
C ASP A 213 -0.09 0.43 -25.61
N LEU A 214 -0.48 0.76 -26.85
CA LEU A 214 0.15 0.23 -28.06
C LEU A 214 1.44 0.98 -28.48
N THR A 215 1.72 2.12 -27.89
CA THR A 215 2.92 2.94 -28.19
C THR A 215 4.10 2.66 -27.26
N ARG A 216 3.96 1.71 -26.34
CA ARG A 216 5.01 1.32 -25.40
C ARG A 216 5.74 0.08 -25.92
N VAL A 217 6.80 0.31 -26.67
CA VAL A 217 7.86 -0.66 -26.99
C VAL A 217 8.96 -0.53 -25.95
#